data_bafb7a9c9a17b8cb45ba43ed96cf7fec
#
_entry.id   bafb7a9c9a17b8cb45ba43ed96cf7fec
#
_cell.length_a   1.000
_cell.length_b   1.000
_cell.length_c   1.000
_cell.angle_alpha   90.00
_cell.angle_beta   90.00
_cell.angle_gamma   90.00
#
_symmetry.space_group_name_H-M   'P 1'
#
loop_
_entity.id
_entity.type
_entity.pdbx_description
1 polymer ?
#
loop_
_entity_poly.entity_id
_entity_poly.type
_entity_poly.pdbx_seq_one_letter_code
_entity_poly.pdbx_strand_id
1 'polypeptide(L)'
;MSVKRTVRALSRYEGRVYVYLKDHRVGEQFLRAAESEGFTFGDGAKPTERHYAQVMAVRDDGTISFVGAMGMAAFGADAEGIVRVDFAQCLSGSEDFFINKQ
;
A
#
# COMPACT_ATOMS: atom_id res chain seq x y z
N MET A 1 -10.94 -22.35 -2.37
CA MET A 1 -10.23 -21.56 -3.37
C MET A 1 -9.68 -20.29 -2.71
N SER A 2 -8.40 -20.08 -2.84
CA SER A 2 -7.79 -18.91 -2.22
C SER A 2 -8.07 -17.66 -3.05
N VAL A 3 -8.41 -16.56 -2.38
CA VAL A 3 -8.58 -15.27 -3.03
C VAL A 3 -7.19 -14.65 -3.18
N LYS A 4 -6.81 -14.40 -4.41
CA LYS A 4 -5.53 -13.75 -4.69
C LYS A 4 -5.63 -12.27 -4.30
N ARG A 5 -4.78 -11.85 -3.39
CA ARG A 5 -4.72 -10.46 -2.95
C ARG A 5 -3.66 -9.73 -3.75
N THR A 6 -4.09 -8.70 -4.46
CA THR A 6 -3.26 -7.94 -5.36
C THR A 6 -3.23 -6.48 -4.93
N VAL A 7 -2.22 -5.75 -5.41
CA VAL A 7 -2.15 -4.31 -5.18
C VAL A 7 -3.37 -3.64 -5.82
N ARG A 8 -3.80 -4.13 -6.98
CA ARG A 8 -4.99 -3.62 -7.67
C ARG A 8 -6.25 -3.76 -6.79
N ALA A 9 -6.40 -4.90 -6.13
CA ALA A 9 -7.55 -5.12 -5.26
C ALA A 9 -7.54 -4.13 -4.08
N LEU A 10 -6.35 -3.85 -3.52
CA LEU A 10 -6.22 -2.87 -2.44
C LEU A 10 -6.59 -1.47 -2.93
N SER A 11 -6.25 -1.12 -4.16
CA SER A 11 -6.52 0.22 -4.70
C SER A 11 -8.01 0.53 -4.87
N ARG A 12 -8.85 -0.49 -4.80
CA ARG A 12 -10.30 -0.34 -5.02
C ARG A 12 -11.09 -0.03 -3.77
N TYR A 13 -10.48 -0.06 -2.60
CA TYR A 13 -11.18 0.33 -1.39
C TYR A 13 -11.51 1.81 -1.45
N GLU A 14 -12.66 2.16 -0.93
CA GLU A 14 -13.12 3.54 -0.89
C GLU A 14 -12.25 4.36 0.05
N GLY A 15 -11.85 5.54 -0.39
CA GLY A 15 -10.98 6.42 0.37
C GLY A 15 -9.54 6.35 -0.11
N ARG A 16 -8.65 6.93 0.68
CA ARG A 16 -7.21 6.89 0.39
C ARG A 16 -6.63 5.63 1.01
N VAL A 17 -6.06 4.77 0.18
CA VAL A 17 -5.48 3.51 0.64
C VAL A 17 -4.00 3.73 0.95
N TYR A 18 -3.64 3.57 2.21
CA TYR A 18 -2.27 3.68 2.70
C TYR A 18 -1.82 2.30 3.15
N VAL A 19 -0.68 1.86 2.63
CA VAL A 19 -0.14 0.53 2.86
C VAL A 19 1.07 0.65 3.78
N TYR A 20 1.04 -0.08 4.89
CA TYR A 20 2.14 -0.13 5.84
C TYR A 20 3.11 -1.24 5.44
N LEU A 21 4.38 -0.89 5.27
CA LEU A 21 5.46 -1.80 4.89
C LEU A 21 6.41 -1.91 6.08
N LYS A 22 6.20 -2.95 6.88
CA LYS A 22 6.81 -3.05 8.21
C LYS A 22 8.33 -3.20 8.19
N ASP A 23 8.89 -3.76 7.12
CA ASP A 23 10.33 -3.96 7.03
C ASP A 23 10.78 -3.99 5.56
N HIS A 24 12.09 -4.10 5.36
CA HIS A 24 12.69 -4.06 4.02
C HIS A 24 12.14 -5.17 3.11
N ARG A 25 12.00 -6.37 3.63
CA ARG A 25 11.51 -7.51 2.85
C ARG A 25 10.09 -7.23 2.33
N VAL A 26 9.22 -6.76 3.21
CA VAL A 26 7.84 -6.44 2.87
C VAL A 26 7.77 -5.28 1.88
N GLY A 27 8.60 -4.26 2.08
CA GLY A 27 8.68 -3.12 1.18
C GLY A 27 9.09 -3.52 -0.24
N GLU A 28 10.12 -4.36 -0.35
CA GLU A 28 10.57 -4.85 -1.64
C GLU A 28 9.51 -5.70 -2.33
N GLN A 29 8.83 -6.56 -1.57
CA GLN A 29 7.75 -7.38 -2.12
C GLN A 29 6.59 -6.51 -2.63
N PHE A 30 6.27 -5.43 -1.92
CA PHE A 30 5.24 -4.51 -2.36
C PHE A 30 5.62 -3.85 -3.70
N LEU A 31 6.84 -3.35 -3.81
CA LEU A 31 7.29 -2.68 -5.04
C LEU A 31 7.27 -3.65 -6.23
N ARG A 32 7.73 -4.89 -6.03
CA ARG A 32 7.72 -5.90 -7.08
C ARG A 32 6.31 -6.27 -7.49
N ALA A 33 5.40 -6.43 -6.52
CA ALA A 33 4.02 -6.76 -6.81
C ALA A 33 3.34 -5.63 -7.59
N ALA A 34 3.55 -4.38 -7.17
CA ALA A 34 2.99 -3.23 -7.85
C ALA A 34 3.49 -3.16 -9.30
N GLU A 35 4.79 -3.35 -9.51
CA GLU A 35 5.36 -3.31 -10.85
C GLU A 35 4.81 -4.42 -11.73
N SER A 36 4.67 -5.64 -11.21
CA SER A 36 4.15 -6.76 -11.98
C SER A 36 2.69 -6.56 -12.38
N GLU A 37 1.96 -5.73 -11.65
CA GLU A 37 0.56 -5.42 -11.94
C GLU A 37 0.41 -4.15 -12.80
N GLY A 38 1.50 -3.58 -13.24
CA GLY A 38 1.48 -2.41 -14.11
C GLY A 38 1.39 -1.07 -13.41
N PHE A 39 1.57 -1.04 -12.09
CA PHE A 39 1.60 0.22 -11.35
C PHE A 39 2.90 0.98 -11.63
N THR A 40 2.82 2.31 -11.54
CA THR A 40 3.97 3.19 -11.63
C THR A 40 3.86 4.29 -10.58
N PHE A 41 4.97 4.99 -10.33
CA PHE A 41 4.87 6.27 -9.65
C PHE A 41 4.17 7.28 -10.57
N GLY A 42 3.66 8.37 -9.98
CA GLY A 42 2.92 9.37 -10.75
C GLY A 42 3.69 10.00 -11.90
N ASP A 43 5.03 9.99 -11.84
CA ASP A 43 5.89 10.50 -12.91
C ASP A 43 6.30 9.41 -13.93
N GLY A 44 5.75 8.20 -13.79
CA GLY A 44 6.00 7.09 -14.72
C GLY A 44 7.15 6.19 -14.33
N ALA A 45 7.87 6.47 -13.25
CA ALA A 45 8.96 5.59 -12.81
C ALA A 45 8.40 4.24 -12.37
N LYS A 46 9.16 3.18 -12.64
CA LYS A 46 8.77 1.84 -12.21
C LYS A 46 8.95 1.71 -10.69
N PRO A 47 8.06 0.96 -10.01
CA PRO A 47 8.16 0.82 -8.56
C PRO A 47 9.54 0.37 -8.07
N THR A 48 10.16 -0.61 -8.70
CA THR A 48 11.44 -1.14 -8.26
C THR A 48 12.63 -0.22 -8.56
N GLU A 49 12.41 0.87 -9.30
CA GLU A 49 13.47 1.87 -9.54
C GLU A 49 13.67 2.80 -8.34
N ARG A 50 12.82 2.73 -7.34
CA ARG A 50 12.88 3.58 -6.15
C ARG A 50 12.83 2.76 -4.89
N HIS A 51 13.27 3.37 -3.78
CA HIS A 51 13.15 2.74 -2.47
C HIS A 51 11.70 2.83 -1.97
N TYR A 52 11.30 1.86 -1.16
CA TYR A 52 10.01 1.93 -0.49
C TYR A 52 10.08 2.95 0.65
N ALA A 53 8.92 3.48 1.03
CA ALA A 53 8.75 4.19 2.28
C ALA A 53 7.93 3.30 3.22
N GLN A 54 8.00 3.55 4.52
CA GLN A 54 7.28 2.74 5.51
C GLN A 54 5.77 2.72 5.27
N VAL A 55 5.23 3.82 4.77
CA VAL A 55 3.83 3.92 4.36
C VAL A 55 3.78 4.48 2.96
N MET A 56 3.05 3.82 2.08
CA MET A 56 2.87 4.27 0.70
C MET A 56 1.40 4.29 0.34
N ALA A 57 1.03 5.21 -0.53
CA ALA A 57 -0.34 5.32 -1.03
C ALA A 57 -0.50 4.50 -2.30
N VAL A 58 -1.66 3.86 -2.43
CA VAL A 58 -2.04 3.10 -3.63
C VAL A 58 -3.31 3.75 -4.18
N ARG A 59 -3.29 4.09 -5.46
CA ARG A 59 -4.42 4.77 -6.11
C ARG A 59 -5.05 3.87 -7.16
N ASP A 60 -6.34 4.07 -7.38
CA ASP A 60 -7.09 3.26 -8.35
C ASP A 60 -6.75 3.59 -9.81
N ASP A 61 -6.03 4.68 -10.05
CA ASP A 61 -5.56 5.03 -11.39
C ASP A 61 -4.29 4.26 -11.81
N GLY A 62 -3.81 3.37 -10.97
CA GLY A 62 -2.62 2.56 -11.27
C GLY A 62 -1.32 3.21 -10.81
N THR A 63 -1.38 4.16 -9.89
CA THR A 63 -0.16 4.79 -9.36
C THR A 63 0.04 4.50 -7.88
N ILE A 64 1.31 4.52 -7.46
CA ILE A 64 1.71 4.49 -6.06
C ILE A 64 2.49 5.77 -5.77
N SER A 65 2.52 6.17 -4.51
CA SER A 65 3.23 7.39 -4.12
C SER A 65 3.67 7.34 -2.67
N PHE A 66 4.63 8.19 -2.33
CA PHE A 66 5.00 8.45 -0.95
C PHE A 66 3.94 9.35 -0.32
N VAL A 67 3.65 9.13 0.97
CA VAL A 67 2.58 9.89 1.62
C VAL A 67 3.04 11.22 2.22
N GLY A 68 4.34 11.39 2.43
CA GLY A 68 4.89 12.61 3.02
C GLY A 68 4.55 12.76 4.50
N ALA A 69 4.99 13.88 5.08
CA ALA A 69 4.83 14.12 6.52
C ALA A 69 3.36 14.21 6.94
N MET A 70 2.55 14.91 6.16
CA MET A 70 1.11 15.03 6.47
C MET A 70 0.39 13.71 6.32
N GLY A 71 0.76 12.91 5.32
CA GLY A 71 0.19 11.58 5.14
C GLY A 71 0.57 10.64 6.29
N MET A 72 1.81 10.72 6.78
CA MET A 72 2.23 9.93 7.93
C MET A 72 1.48 10.32 9.19
N ALA A 73 1.22 11.61 9.40
CA ALA A 73 0.43 12.07 10.53
C ALA A 73 -1.00 11.57 10.45
N ALA A 74 -1.61 11.63 9.26
CA ALA A 74 -2.96 11.12 9.04
C ALA A 74 -3.04 9.62 9.28
N PHE A 75 -2.05 8.87 8.82
CA PHE A 75 -1.96 7.42 9.03
C PHE A 75 -1.89 7.09 10.52
N GLY A 76 -1.01 7.76 11.25
CA GLY A 76 -0.85 7.52 12.68
C GLY A 76 -2.08 7.90 13.51
N ALA A 77 -2.81 8.93 13.08
CA ALA A 77 -4.01 9.40 13.77
C ALA A 77 -5.28 8.65 13.33
N ASP A 78 -5.16 7.75 12.35
CA ASP A 78 -6.31 7.05 11.76
C ASP A 78 -7.39 8.05 11.31
N ALA A 79 -6.98 9.05 10.53
CA ALA A 79 -7.85 10.10 10.06
C ALA A 79 -8.99 9.54 9.20
N GLU A 80 -10.10 10.24 9.18
CA GLU A 80 -11.24 9.85 8.35
C GLU A 80 -10.86 9.87 6.86
N GLY A 81 -11.42 8.96 6.11
CA GLY A 81 -11.21 8.88 4.67
C GLY A 81 -9.96 8.12 4.25
N ILE A 82 -9.23 7.54 5.19
CA ILE A 82 -8.10 6.67 4.84
C ILE A 82 -8.37 5.23 5.22
N VAL A 83 -7.82 4.32 4.43
CA VAL A 83 -7.85 2.88 4.67
C VAL A 83 -6.40 2.46 4.95
N ARG A 84 -6.16 1.90 6.11
CA ARG A 84 -4.81 1.48 6.52
C ARG A 84 -4.68 -0.03 6.37
N VAL A 85 -3.69 -0.45 5.59
CA VAL A 85 -3.47 -1.87 5.27
C VAL A 85 -2.08 -2.27 5.75
N ASP A 86 -2.00 -3.40 6.45
CA ASP A 86 -0.72 -4.02 6.79
C ASP A 86 -0.38 -5.01 5.68
N PHE A 87 0.57 -4.66 4.84
CA PHE A 87 0.89 -5.47 3.65
C PHE A 87 1.48 -6.83 4.04
N ALA A 88 2.20 -6.91 5.14
CA ALA A 88 2.73 -8.19 5.60
C ALA A 88 1.60 -9.18 5.90
N GLN A 89 0.54 -8.72 6.54
CA GLN A 89 -0.63 -9.55 6.81
C GLN A 89 -1.35 -9.94 5.53
N CYS A 90 -1.43 -9.01 4.59
CA CYS A 90 -2.03 -9.28 3.28
C CYS A 90 -1.24 -10.37 2.55
N LEU A 91 0.09 -10.30 2.55
CA LEU A 91 0.96 -11.31 1.92
C LEU A 91 0.83 -12.68 2.56
N SER A 92 0.66 -12.73 3.88
CA SER A 92 0.55 -14.00 4.61
C SER A 92 -0.78 -14.72 4.37
N GLY A 93 -1.72 -14.07 3.68
CA GLY A 93 -3.04 -14.62 3.44
C GLY A 93 -4.04 -14.40 4.57
N SER A 94 -3.67 -13.63 5.57
CA SER A 94 -4.58 -13.29 6.67
C SER A 94 -5.76 -12.48 6.15
N GLU A 95 -6.96 -12.77 6.64
CA GLU A 95 -8.15 -11.99 6.32
C GLU A 95 -8.17 -10.66 7.06
N ASP A 96 -7.43 -10.57 8.17
CA ASP A 96 -7.40 -9.40 9.04
C ASP A 96 -6.14 -8.59 8.77
N PHE A 97 -6.10 -7.97 7.58
CA PHE A 97 -4.94 -7.18 7.17
C PHE A 97 -5.16 -5.66 7.29
N PHE A 98 -6.31 -5.25 7.75
CA PHE A 98 -6.56 -3.83 8.03
C PHE A 98 -5.99 -3.46 9.40
N ILE A 99 -5.42 -2.25 9.47
CA ILE A 99 -4.97 -1.70 10.75
C ILE A 99 -6.17 -1.04 11.39
N ASN A 100 -6.64 -1.62 12.48
CA ASN A 100 -7.87 -1.19 13.11
C ASN A 100 -7.67 0.01 14.02
N LYS A 101 -8.74 0.79 14.17
CA LYS A 101 -8.83 1.85 15.15
C LYS A 101 -8.76 1.27 16.55
N GLN A 102 -8.01 1.91 17.39
CA GLN A 102 -7.95 1.59 18.82
C GLN A 102 -9.09 2.26 19.57
#